data_90aaab521b9e35312f440ced7bfbb537
#
_entry.id   90aaab521b9e35312f440ced7bfbb537
#
_cell.length_a   1.000
_cell.length_b   1.000
_cell.length_c   1.000
_cell.angle_alpha   90.00
_cell.angle_beta   90.00
_cell.angle_gamma   90.00
#
_symmetry.space_group_name_H-M   'P 1'
#
loop_
_entity.id
_entity.type
_entity.pdbx_description
1 polymer ?
#
loop_
_entity_poly.entity_id
_entity_poly.type
_entity_poly.pdbx_seq_one_letter_code
_entity_poly.pdbx_strand_id
1 'polypeptide(L)'
;MAVTGIGGLFFRAANPEALTAWYDTHFGITMKGYDPWVQQAGPTVFMPFAADSTHLPAGKQWMLNLRVDDLDAQLAALRDAGIAITTDPAWDSPETGRFARVFDPEGNAIELWEPPLE
;
A
#
# COMPACT_ATOMS: atom_id res chain seq x y z
N MET A 1 16.81 -14.07 -18.49
CA MET A 1 15.61 -14.26 -19.22
C MET A 1 14.50 -14.46 -18.24
N ALA A 2 14.20 -13.74 -17.50
CA ALA A 2 13.15 -14.01 -16.54
C ALA A 2 12.43 -12.74 -16.19
N VAL A 3 11.31 -12.91 -15.55
CA VAL A 3 10.65 -11.81 -14.85
C VAL A 3 11.56 -11.39 -13.70
N THR A 4 11.86 -10.11 -13.62
CA THR A 4 12.78 -9.57 -12.61
C THR A 4 12.05 -8.87 -11.47
N GLY A 5 10.75 -8.68 -11.61
CA GLY A 5 9.93 -8.05 -10.59
C GLY A 5 8.63 -7.50 -11.15
N ILE A 6 7.88 -6.86 -10.30
CA ILE A 6 6.64 -6.17 -10.70
C ILE A 6 7.03 -4.83 -11.30
N GLY A 7 6.68 -4.59 -12.57
CA GLY A 7 7.00 -3.35 -13.26
C GLY A 7 6.01 -2.23 -13.02
N GLY A 8 4.83 -2.52 -12.51
CA GLY A 8 3.83 -1.51 -12.26
C GLY A 8 2.51 -2.09 -11.82
N LEU A 9 1.61 -1.22 -11.43
CA LEU A 9 0.24 -1.53 -11.09
C LEU A 9 -0.66 -0.55 -11.84
N PHE A 10 -1.66 -1.06 -12.55
CA PHE A 10 -2.59 -0.23 -13.30
C PHE A 10 -4.00 -0.47 -12.81
N PHE A 11 -4.74 0.61 -12.58
CA PHE A 11 -6.10 0.52 -12.07
C PHE A 11 -6.90 1.75 -12.51
N ARG A 12 -8.23 1.59 -12.47
CA ARG A 12 -9.13 2.66 -12.87
C ARG A 12 -9.37 3.63 -11.72
N ALA A 13 -9.50 4.90 -12.06
CA ALA A 13 -9.84 5.96 -11.12
C ALA A 13 -10.86 6.88 -11.76
N ALA A 14 -11.80 7.37 -10.96
CA ALA A 14 -12.75 8.37 -11.42
C ALA A 14 -12.06 9.70 -11.72
N ASN A 15 -11.05 10.04 -10.91
CA ASN A 15 -10.23 11.23 -11.12
C ASN A 15 -8.74 10.87 -10.99
N PRO A 16 -8.11 10.42 -12.10
CA PRO A 16 -6.71 9.98 -12.05
C PRO A 16 -5.72 11.05 -11.59
N GLU A 17 -5.92 12.31 -11.99
CA GLU A 17 -5.02 13.41 -11.59
C GLU A 17 -5.03 13.62 -10.08
N ALA A 18 -6.23 13.70 -9.50
CA ALA A 18 -6.35 13.91 -8.05
C ALA A 18 -5.81 12.72 -7.28
N LEU A 19 -6.05 11.50 -7.75
CA LEU A 19 -5.56 10.30 -7.10
C LEU A 19 -4.03 10.21 -7.16
N THR A 20 -3.45 10.52 -8.31
CA THR A 20 -1.99 10.57 -8.45
C THR A 20 -1.36 11.57 -7.48
N ALA A 21 -1.95 12.77 -7.36
CA ALA A 21 -1.47 13.77 -6.42
C ALA A 21 -1.57 13.32 -4.96
N TRP A 22 -2.61 12.58 -4.62
CA TRP A 22 -2.80 12.05 -3.27
C TRP A 22 -1.72 11.04 -2.90
N TYR A 23 -1.41 10.10 -3.81
CA TYR A 23 -0.35 9.11 -3.57
C TYR A 23 1.04 9.76 -3.49
N ASP A 24 1.29 10.78 -4.30
CA ASP A 24 2.54 11.53 -4.22
C ASP A 24 2.66 12.26 -2.87
N THR A 25 1.59 12.96 -2.46
CA THR A 25 1.60 13.74 -1.23
C THR A 25 1.81 12.88 0.01
N HIS A 26 1.13 11.73 0.08
CA HIS A 26 1.09 10.95 1.33
C HIS A 26 2.09 9.81 1.36
N PHE A 27 2.53 9.31 0.21
CA PHE A 27 3.42 8.15 0.15
C PHE A 27 4.67 8.38 -0.70
N GLY A 28 4.80 9.53 -1.33
CA GLY A 28 5.94 9.80 -2.19
C GLY A 28 5.99 8.94 -3.45
N ILE A 29 4.87 8.33 -3.81
CA ILE A 29 4.78 7.56 -5.06
C ILE A 29 4.50 8.56 -6.17
N THR A 30 5.51 8.84 -6.98
CA THR A 30 5.40 9.86 -8.00
C THR A 30 5.85 9.32 -9.35
N MET A 31 5.13 9.73 -10.37
CA MET A 31 5.50 9.47 -11.74
C MET A 31 5.34 10.78 -12.52
N LYS A 32 6.47 11.37 -12.90
CA LYS A 32 6.47 12.66 -13.63
C LYS A 32 6.55 12.40 -15.12
N GLY A 33 5.45 12.67 -15.81
CA GLY A 33 5.34 12.31 -17.21
C GLY A 33 5.43 10.79 -17.37
N TYR A 34 6.48 10.32 -18.03
CA TYR A 34 6.73 8.89 -18.19
C TYR A 34 7.90 8.39 -17.33
N ASP A 35 8.42 9.23 -16.43
CA ASP A 35 9.51 8.82 -15.55
C ASP A 35 8.95 7.96 -14.41
N PRO A 36 9.34 6.67 -14.32
CA PRO A 36 8.78 5.79 -13.31
C PRO A 36 9.31 6.09 -11.91
N TRP A 37 8.50 5.76 -10.92
CA TRP A 37 8.94 5.73 -9.53
C TRP A 37 9.87 4.53 -9.32
N VAL A 38 11.04 4.77 -8.73
CA VAL A 38 12.02 3.72 -8.47
C VAL A 38 11.91 3.29 -7.00
N GLN A 39 11.55 2.04 -6.80
CA GLN A 39 11.40 1.47 -5.47
C GLN A 39 12.74 1.06 -4.90
N GLN A 40 12.82 1.05 -3.56
CA GLN A 40 13.94 0.39 -2.89
C GLN A 40 13.79 -1.12 -3.01
N ALA A 41 14.91 -1.82 -3.12
CA ALA A 41 14.92 -3.27 -3.08
C ALA A 41 14.44 -3.78 -1.72
N GLY A 42 13.69 -4.88 -1.72
CA GLY A 42 13.17 -5.44 -0.48
C GLY A 42 12.17 -6.56 -0.75
N PRO A 43 11.66 -7.18 0.31
CA PRO A 43 10.71 -8.28 0.16
C PRO A 43 9.42 -7.81 -0.47
N THR A 44 8.87 -8.64 -1.34
CA THR A 44 7.58 -8.41 -2.00
C THR A 44 6.72 -9.66 -1.81
N VAL A 45 5.50 -9.46 -1.33
CA VAL A 45 4.52 -10.53 -1.22
C VAL A 45 3.64 -10.50 -2.47
N PHE A 46 3.53 -11.64 -3.12
CA PHE A 46 2.62 -11.82 -4.25
C PHE A 46 1.77 -13.04 -3.93
N MET A 47 0.52 -12.79 -3.51
CA MET A 47 -0.29 -13.87 -2.95
C MET A 47 -1.75 -13.73 -3.37
N PRO A 48 -2.30 -14.72 -4.08
CA PRO A 48 -3.74 -14.76 -4.30
C PRO A 48 -4.46 -15.16 -3.00
N PHE A 49 -5.50 -14.43 -2.67
CA PHE A 49 -6.39 -14.76 -1.57
C PHE A 49 -7.54 -15.60 -2.08
N ALA A 50 -8.20 -16.34 -1.19
CA ALA A 50 -9.40 -17.08 -1.56
C ALA A 50 -10.47 -16.12 -2.10
N ALA A 51 -11.26 -16.59 -3.05
CA ALA A 51 -12.28 -15.77 -3.71
C ALA A 51 -13.29 -15.16 -2.72
N ASP A 52 -13.53 -15.83 -1.60
CA ASP A 52 -14.46 -15.39 -0.55
C ASP A 52 -13.76 -14.74 0.64
N SER A 53 -12.47 -14.42 0.52
CA SER A 53 -11.75 -13.76 1.60
C SER A 53 -12.38 -12.42 1.97
N THR A 54 -12.52 -12.18 3.26
CA THR A 54 -13.00 -10.90 3.80
C THR A 54 -11.87 -9.92 4.08
N HIS A 55 -10.62 -10.31 3.85
CA HIS A 55 -9.47 -9.42 4.07
C HIS A 55 -9.45 -8.28 3.06
N LEU A 56 -9.86 -8.53 1.82
CA LEU A 56 -10.04 -7.47 0.83
C LEU A 56 -11.46 -6.92 0.92
N PRO A 57 -11.65 -5.60 0.71
CA PRO A 57 -13.00 -5.02 0.68
C PRO A 57 -13.87 -5.65 -0.41
N ALA A 58 -15.17 -5.72 -0.14
CA ALA A 58 -16.13 -6.26 -1.10
C ALA A 58 -16.06 -5.48 -2.41
N GLY A 59 -16.12 -6.19 -3.52
CA GLY A 59 -16.09 -5.60 -4.86
C GLY A 59 -14.69 -5.18 -5.34
N LYS A 60 -13.65 -5.41 -4.56
CA LYS A 60 -12.28 -5.09 -4.95
C LYS A 60 -11.53 -6.37 -5.30
N GLN A 61 -10.89 -6.36 -6.47
CA GLN A 61 -10.14 -7.51 -6.98
C GLN A 61 -8.76 -7.66 -6.32
N TRP A 62 -8.19 -6.54 -5.86
CA TRP A 62 -6.84 -6.51 -5.33
C TRP A 62 -6.73 -5.49 -4.21
N MET A 63 -5.65 -5.57 -3.46
CA MET A 63 -5.30 -4.59 -2.44
C MET A 63 -3.82 -4.28 -2.55
N LEU A 64 -3.48 -3.00 -2.60
CA LEU A 64 -2.09 -2.55 -2.63
C LEU A 64 -1.49 -2.66 -1.23
N ASN A 65 -0.31 -3.27 -1.15
CA ASN A 65 0.50 -3.26 0.08
C ASN A 65 1.72 -2.40 -0.19
N LEU A 66 1.98 -1.45 0.69
CA LEU A 66 3.16 -0.58 0.64
C LEU A 66 4.08 -0.92 1.80
N ARG A 67 5.32 -1.24 1.48
CA ARG A 67 6.36 -1.49 2.47
C ARG A 67 6.87 -0.17 3.03
N VAL A 68 6.94 -0.06 4.35
CA VAL A 68 7.46 1.12 5.04
C VAL A 68 8.58 0.72 5.99
N ASP A 69 9.49 1.63 6.26
CA ASP A 69 10.62 1.38 7.18
C ASP A 69 10.33 1.84 8.60
N ASP A 70 9.35 2.73 8.79
CA ASP A 70 8.94 3.23 10.10
C ASP A 70 7.43 3.45 10.09
N LEU A 71 6.69 2.41 10.49
CA LEU A 71 5.23 2.46 10.46
C LEU A 71 4.68 3.52 11.40
N ASP A 72 5.23 3.66 12.59
CA ASP A 72 4.74 4.65 13.57
C ASP A 72 4.85 6.08 13.04
N ALA A 73 5.98 6.42 12.42
CA ALA A 73 6.17 7.74 11.81
C ALA A 73 5.20 7.96 10.64
N GLN A 74 5.01 6.95 9.81
CA GLN A 74 4.08 7.03 8.68
C GLN A 74 2.65 7.24 9.16
N LEU A 75 2.23 6.51 10.19
CA LEU A 75 0.88 6.66 10.74
C LEU A 75 0.67 8.02 11.39
N ALA A 76 1.68 8.57 12.06
CA ALA A 76 1.59 9.91 12.65
C ALA A 76 1.36 10.97 11.56
N ALA A 77 2.10 10.88 10.46
CA ALA A 77 1.93 11.80 9.33
C ALA A 77 0.54 11.69 8.69
N LEU A 78 0.01 10.48 8.55
CA LEU A 78 -1.32 10.27 7.99
C LEU A 78 -2.41 10.81 8.93
N ARG A 79 -2.28 10.61 10.23
CA ARG A 79 -3.21 11.18 11.22
C ARG A 79 -3.22 12.71 11.16
N ASP A 80 -2.05 13.32 11.07
CA ASP A 80 -1.93 14.77 10.97
C ASP A 80 -2.60 15.29 9.70
N ALA A 81 -2.64 14.49 8.65
CA ALA A 81 -3.33 14.83 7.40
C ALA A 81 -4.84 14.53 7.44
N GLY A 82 -5.36 14.02 8.55
CA GLY A 82 -6.78 13.71 8.70
C GLY A 82 -7.21 12.39 8.07
N ILE A 83 -6.28 11.50 7.76
CA ILE A 83 -6.58 10.21 7.13
C ILE A 83 -6.88 9.18 8.22
N ALA A 84 -8.05 8.52 8.11
CA ALA A 84 -8.44 7.48 9.05
C ALA A 84 -7.58 6.23 8.89
N ILE A 85 -7.18 5.65 10.02
CA ILE A 85 -6.29 4.50 10.06
C ILE A 85 -6.98 3.37 10.83
N THR A 86 -6.88 2.15 10.30
CA THR A 86 -7.32 0.95 11.00
C THR A 86 -6.11 0.08 11.30
N THR A 87 -6.00 -0.35 12.55
CA THR A 87 -5.01 -1.33 12.99
C THR A 87 -5.70 -2.43 13.75
N ASP A 88 -5.08 -3.60 13.79
CA ASP A 88 -5.56 -4.74 14.56
C ASP A 88 -4.32 -5.51 15.06
N PRO A 89 -4.15 -5.66 16.40
CA PRO A 89 -3.00 -6.40 16.93
C PRO A 89 -2.90 -7.83 16.40
N ALA A 90 -4.02 -8.43 15.97
CA ALA A 90 -4.01 -9.77 15.40
C ALA A 90 -3.28 -9.85 14.06
N TRP A 91 -3.10 -8.72 13.38
CA TRP A 91 -2.34 -8.68 12.11
C TRP A 91 -0.83 -8.73 12.33
N ASP A 92 -0.36 -8.37 13.51
CA ASP A 92 1.05 -8.16 13.79
C ASP A 92 1.68 -9.42 14.39
N SER A 93 2.89 -9.71 13.97
CA SER A 93 3.69 -10.79 14.60
C SER A 93 5.18 -10.52 14.40
N PRO A 94 6.06 -11.10 15.26
CA PRO A 94 7.50 -10.98 15.05
C PRO A 94 7.96 -11.61 13.73
N GLU A 95 7.22 -12.61 13.23
CA GLU A 95 7.58 -13.32 12.01
C GLU A 95 7.17 -12.56 10.75
N THR A 96 6.05 -11.86 10.77
CA THR A 96 5.50 -11.21 9.56
C THR A 96 5.61 -9.71 9.57
N GLY A 97 5.79 -9.07 10.75
CA GLY A 97 5.91 -7.63 10.86
C GLY A 97 4.64 -6.95 11.37
N ARG A 98 4.52 -5.66 11.09
CA ARG A 98 3.42 -4.81 11.55
C ARG A 98 2.63 -4.27 10.37
N PHE A 99 1.33 -4.11 10.59
CA PHE A 99 0.39 -3.73 9.53
C PHE A 99 -0.55 -2.62 9.97
N ALA A 100 -0.96 -1.80 9.01
CA ALA A 100 -2.06 -0.85 9.18
C ALA A 100 -2.81 -0.75 7.86
N ARG A 101 -4.05 -0.28 7.92
CA ARG A 101 -4.88 -0.11 6.73
C ARG A 101 -5.40 1.32 6.65
N VAL A 102 -5.32 1.88 5.45
CA VAL A 102 -5.96 3.15 5.11
C VAL A 102 -6.71 2.97 3.80
N PHE A 103 -7.50 3.98 3.43
CA PHE A 103 -8.21 4.00 2.15
C PHE A 103 -7.82 5.24 1.38
N ASP A 104 -7.63 5.11 0.09
CA ASP A 104 -7.44 6.27 -0.76
C ASP A 104 -8.79 6.98 -1.01
N PRO A 105 -8.81 8.19 -1.60
CA PRO A 105 -10.05 8.93 -1.82
C PRO A 105 -11.07 8.22 -2.71
N GLU A 106 -10.66 7.21 -3.45
CA GLU A 106 -11.56 6.44 -4.31
C GLU A 106 -11.95 5.10 -3.70
N GLY A 107 -11.67 4.91 -2.40
CA GLY A 107 -12.13 3.73 -1.67
C GLY A 107 -11.27 2.50 -1.85
N ASN A 108 -10.07 2.62 -2.42
CA ASN A 108 -9.16 1.48 -2.51
C ASN A 108 -8.45 1.30 -1.18
N ALA A 109 -8.47 0.07 -0.65
CA ALA A 109 -7.74 -0.25 0.57
C ALA A 109 -6.25 -0.33 0.29
N ILE A 110 -5.47 0.24 1.21
CA ILE A 110 -4.01 0.20 1.17
C ILE A 110 -3.56 -0.39 2.49
N GLU A 111 -2.78 -1.45 2.40
CA GLU A 111 -2.12 -2.04 3.56
C GLU A 111 -0.71 -1.46 3.65
N LEU A 112 -0.35 -0.92 4.81
CA LEU A 112 1.00 -0.45 5.10
C LEU A 112 1.68 -1.54 5.91
N TRP A 113 2.87 -1.92 5.50
CA TRP A 113 3.58 -3.06 6.07
C TRP A 113 5.01 -2.68 6.44
N GLU A 114 5.32 -2.84 7.71
CA GLU A 114 6.70 -2.75 8.19
C GLU A 114 7.21 -4.17 8.38
N PRO A 115 8.07 -4.67 7.46
CA PRO A 115 8.60 -6.02 7.60
C PRO A 115 9.38 -6.20 8.90
N PRO A 116 9.52 -7.44 9.40
CA PRO A 116 10.33 -7.68 10.58
C PRO A 116 11.79 -7.35 10.32
N LEU A 117 12.48 -6.93 11.35
CA LEU A 117 13.94 -6.75 11.30
C LEU A 117 14.61 -8.12 11.14
N GLU A 118 15.65 -8.16 10.32
CA GLU A 118 16.43 -9.38 10.12
C GLU A 118 17.49 -9.55 11.20
#